data_8a815b1fc3f0e4523af6f9602c67b614
#
_entry.id   8a815b1fc3f0e4523af6f9602c67b614
#
_cell.length_a   1.000
_cell.length_b   1.000
_cell.length_c   1.000
_cell.angle_alpha   90.00
_cell.angle_beta   90.00
_cell.angle_gamma   90.00
#
_symmetry.space_group_name_H-M   'P 1'
#
loop_
_entity.id
_entity.type
_entity.pdbx_description
1 polymer ?
#
loop_
_entity_poly.entity_id
_entity_poly.type
_entity_poly.pdbx_seq_one_letter_code
_entity_poly.pdbx_strand_id
1 'polypeptide(L)'
;MGQQQTNIKEKGRVSLKEPRRYKVIIYNDDFTTMDFVVKVLTTVFFKSETEAETLMMSVHKSGSAVVGIYNYDIALSKVRKATDMAREEGFPLKLTVLPEDKQA
;
A
#
# COMPACT_ATOMS: atom_id res chain seq x y z
N MET A 1 -15.09 25.46 -29.77
CA MET A 1 -14.79 25.16 -29.81
C MET A 1 -14.17 24.89 -29.96
N GLY A 2 -13.93 24.83 -29.79
CA GLY A 2 -13.33 24.54 -29.90
C GLY A 2 -12.53 24.57 -29.36
N GLN A 3 -12.34 24.80 -28.86
CA GLN A 3 -11.74 24.73 -28.39
C GLN A 3 -11.61 24.34 -27.71
N GLN A 4 -12.02 24.32 -27.68
CA GLN A 4 -11.85 23.70 -27.17
C GLN A 4 -11.37 22.82 -27.25
N GLN A 5 -11.23 22.78 -27.99
CA GLN A 5 -10.62 21.88 -28.26
C GLN A 5 -9.27 21.87 -28.38
N THR A 6 -8.67 22.66 -29.02
CA THR A 6 -7.32 22.73 -29.11
C THR A 6 -6.69 23.12 -27.86
N ASN A 7 -7.23 24.04 -27.26
CA ASN A 7 -6.84 24.36 -26.03
C ASN A 7 -6.83 23.25 -25.11
N ILE A 8 -7.72 22.36 -25.38
CA ILE A 8 -7.80 21.17 -24.71
C ILE A 8 -6.52 20.42 -24.78
N LYS A 9 -5.90 20.48 -25.90
CA LYS A 9 -4.70 19.83 -26.09
C LYS A 9 -3.65 20.29 -25.13
N GLU A 10 -3.50 21.54 -24.99
CA GLU A 10 -2.55 22.02 -24.12
C GLU A 10 -2.86 21.79 -22.71
N LYS A 11 -4.10 21.93 -22.37
CA LYS A 11 -4.50 21.66 -21.05
C LYS A 11 -4.27 20.23 -20.77
N GLY A 12 -4.50 19.40 -21.72
CA GLY A 12 -4.33 17.99 -21.56
C GLY A 12 -2.92 17.67 -21.17
N ARG A 13 -1.97 18.33 -21.74
CA ARG A 13 -0.62 18.04 -21.41
C ARG A 13 -0.32 18.28 -19.95
N VAL A 14 -0.80 19.35 -19.41
CA VAL A 14 -0.57 19.67 -18.04
C VAL A 14 -1.25 18.67 -17.15
N SER A 15 -2.48 18.35 -17.48
CA SER A 15 -3.22 17.45 -16.63
C SER A 15 -2.84 16.02 -16.83
N LEU A 16 -2.08 15.71 -17.87
CA LEU A 16 -1.69 14.35 -18.07
C LEU A 16 -0.52 13.92 -17.21
N LYS A 17 0.07 14.85 -16.50
CA LYS A 17 1.08 14.47 -15.58
C LYS A 17 0.44 13.56 -14.57
N GLU A 18 0.90 12.34 -14.49
CA GLU A 18 0.30 11.38 -13.60
C GLU A 18 0.60 11.73 -12.16
N PRO A 19 -0.33 11.52 -11.26
CA PRO A 19 -0.07 11.73 -9.84
C PRO A 19 1.00 10.74 -9.40
N ARG A 20 1.77 11.16 -8.44
CA ARG A 20 2.78 10.33 -7.86
C ARG A 20 2.12 9.14 -7.19
N ARG A 21 2.72 7.99 -7.31
CA ARG A 21 2.19 6.78 -6.71
C ARG A 21 3.05 6.38 -5.53
N TYR A 22 2.46 5.64 -4.62
CA TYR A 22 3.11 5.29 -3.36
C TYR A 22 2.98 3.81 -3.10
N LYS A 23 4.04 3.23 -2.58
CA LYS A 23 4.01 1.82 -2.22
C LYS A 23 3.85 1.70 -0.71
N VAL A 24 3.12 0.68 -0.31
CA VAL A 24 2.96 0.34 1.08
C VAL A 24 3.88 -0.84 1.36
N ILE A 25 4.70 -0.71 2.39
CA ILE A 25 5.64 -1.75 2.78
C ILE A 25 5.23 -2.25 4.15
N ILE A 26 5.18 -3.57 4.31
CA ILE A 26 4.88 -4.21 5.58
C ILE A 26 6.15 -4.88 6.08
N TYR A 27 6.40 -4.77 7.38
CA TYR A 27 7.63 -5.23 7.99
C TYR A 27 7.40 -6.37 8.97
N ASN A 28 8.34 -7.28 9.02
CA ASN A 28 8.29 -8.37 9.98
C ASN A 28 8.65 -7.88 11.38
N ASP A 29 8.11 -8.54 12.39
CA ASP A 29 8.53 -8.32 13.77
C ASP A 29 8.32 -9.65 14.52
N ASP A 30 8.78 -9.69 15.77
CA ASP A 30 8.80 -10.94 16.52
C ASP A 30 7.51 -11.26 17.24
N PHE A 31 6.55 -10.35 17.23
CA PHE A 31 5.35 -10.48 18.05
C PHE A 31 4.05 -10.62 17.26
N THR A 32 3.95 -9.95 16.13
CA THR A 32 2.74 -10.02 15.31
C THR A 32 2.61 -11.42 14.73
N THR A 33 1.47 -12.06 14.92
CA THR A 33 1.30 -13.44 14.46
C THR A 33 1.15 -13.49 12.95
N MET A 34 1.53 -14.62 12.37
CA MET A 34 1.37 -14.84 10.95
C MET A 34 -0.09 -14.79 10.53
N ASP A 35 -0.97 -15.36 11.36
CA ASP A 35 -2.40 -15.31 11.08
C ASP A 35 -2.92 -13.89 11.02
N PHE A 36 -2.44 -13.03 11.89
CA PHE A 36 -2.87 -11.64 11.88
C PHE A 36 -2.40 -10.93 10.63
N VAL A 37 -1.17 -11.19 10.20
CA VAL A 37 -0.65 -10.58 8.98
C VAL A 37 -1.52 -10.99 7.78
N VAL A 38 -1.87 -12.26 7.68
CA VAL A 38 -2.75 -12.74 6.62
C VAL A 38 -4.11 -12.03 6.70
N LYS A 39 -4.65 -11.87 7.92
CA LYS A 39 -5.94 -11.21 8.10
C LYS A 39 -5.88 -9.76 7.61
N VAL A 40 -4.83 -9.03 7.93
CA VAL A 40 -4.67 -7.64 7.48
C VAL A 40 -4.57 -7.61 5.96
N LEU A 41 -3.79 -8.52 5.39
CA LEU A 41 -3.60 -8.52 3.94
C LEU A 41 -4.89 -8.82 3.19
N THR A 42 -5.74 -9.70 3.75
CA THR A 42 -7.00 -10.01 3.09
C THR A 42 -8.07 -8.94 3.34
N THR A 43 -8.17 -8.41 4.56
CA THR A 43 -9.28 -7.51 4.90
C THR A 43 -9.01 -6.06 4.59
N VAL A 44 -7.77 -5.60 4.69
CA VAL A 44 -7.43 -4.20 4.42
C VAL A 44 -6.94 -4.01 3.00
N PHE A 45 -6.11 -4.95 2.52
CA PHE A 45 -5.48 -4.81 1.22
C PHE A 45 -6.13 -5.69 0.15
N PHE A 46 -7.19 -6.39 0.54
CA PHE A 46 -8.02 -7.18 -0.38
C PHE A 46 -7.26 -8.21 -1.20
N LYS A 47 -6.21 -8.78 -0.61
CA LYS A 47 -5.49 -9.86 -1.25
C LYS A 47 -6.30 -11.14 -1.12
N SER A 48 -6.13 -12.07 -2.06
CA SER A 48 -6.71 -13.39 -1.92
C SER A 48 -5.98 -14.12 -0.79
N GLU A 49 -6.57 -15.19 -0.30
CA GLU A 49 -5.93 -16.00 0.74
C GLU A 49 -4.56 -16.46 0.28
N THR A 50 -4.47 -16.94 -0.95
CA THR A 50 -3.20 -17.44 -1.47
C THR A 50 -2.16 -16.34 -1.57
N GLU A 51 -2.55 -15.18 -2.09
CA GLU A 51 -1.63 -14.05 -2.18
C GLU A 51 -1.19 -13.58 -0.81
N ALA A 52 -2.13 -13.52 0.13
CA ALA A 52 -1.84 -13.07 1.48
C ALA A 52 -0.83 -14.00 2.15
N GLU A 53 -1.00 -15.30 1.98
CA GLU A 53 -0.08 -16.25 2.57
C GLU A 53 1.30 -16.16 1.95
N THR A 54 1.36 -15.99 0.62
CA THR A 54 2.63 -15.85 -0.07
C THR A 54 3.36 -14.59 0.40
N LEU A 55 2.63 -13.48 0.51
CA LEU A 55 3.20 -12.23 0.99
C LEU A 55 3.67 -12.36 2.44
N MET A 56 2.85 -12.98 3.28
CA MET A 56 3.20 -13.16 4.68
C MET A 56 4.51 -13.94 4.81
N MET A 57 4.66 -15.00 4.02
CA MET A 57 5.90 -15.78 4.08
C MET A 57 7.08 -14.98 3.56
N SER A 58 6.86 -14.14 2.56
CA SER A 58 7.92 -13.28 2.04
C SER A 58 8.39 -12.29 3.11
N VAL A 59 7.45 -11.70 3.84
CA VAL A 59 7.77 -10.78 4.93
C VAL A 59 8.55 -11.52 6.01
N HIS A 60 8.11 -12.72 6.35
CA HIS A 60 8.75 -13.52 7.38
C HIS A 60 10.20 -13.85 7.01
N LYS A 61 10.43 -14.20 5.76
CA LYS A 61 11.76 -14.61 5.32
C LYS A 61 12.68 -13.45 5.00
N SER A 62 12.16 -12.40 4.42
CA SER A 62 12.99 -11.28 3.93
C SER A 62 13.00 -10.07 4.85
N GLY A 63 12.09 -10.01 5.80
CA GLY A 63 12.01 -8.88 6.73
C GLY A 63 10.99 -7.84 6.32
N SER A 64 10.65 -7.74 5.05
CA SER A 64 9.65 -6.79 4.58
C SER A 64 9.19 -7.16 3.18
N ALA A 65 8.08 -6.58 2.75
CA ALA A 65 7.59 -6.77 1.39
C ALA A 65 6.70 -5.60 1.00
N VAL A 66 6.62 -5.34 -0.30
CA VAL A 66 5.70 -4.34 -0.83
C VAL A 66 4.33 -4.99 -0.94
N VAL A 67 3.34 -4.41 -0.30
CA VAL A 67 1.98 -4.94 -0.32
C VAL A 67 1.24 -4.51 -1.58
N GLY A 68 1.43 -3.27 -1.99
CA GLY A 68 0.75 -2.74 -3.16
C GLY A 68 1.15 -1.31 -3.42
N ILE A 69 0.64 -0.77 -4.52
CA ILE A 69 0.95 0.59 -4.96
C ILE A 69 -0.35 1.34 -5.15
N TYR A 70 -0.45 2.53 -4.59
CA TYR A 70 -1.68 3.30 -4.53
C TYR A 70 -1.39 4.77 -4.65
N ASN A 71 -2.41 5.60 -4.84
CA ASN A 71 -2.19 7.03 -4.64
C ASN A 71 -2.04 7.28 -3.13
N TYR A 72 -1.56 8.45 -2.79
CA TYR A 72 -1.15 8.74 -1.41
C TYR A 72 -2.27 8.56 -0.39
N ASP A 73 -3.42 9.12 -0.68
CA ASP A 73 -4.53 9.07 0.28
C ASP A 73 -4.99 7.66 0.58
N ILE A 74 -5.05 6.83 -0.44
CA ILE A 74 -5.47 5.45 -0.27
C ILE A 74 -4.41 4.67 0.49
N ALA A 75 -3.14 4.86 0.15
CA ALA A 75 -2.04 4.19 0.85
C ALA A 75 -2.08 4.54 2.34
N LEU A 76 -2.21 5.81 2.64
CA LEU A 76 -2.22 6.29 4.00
C LEU A 76 -3.41 5.73 4.79
N SER A 77 -4.58 5.72 4.16
CA SER A 77 -5.79 5.21 4.79
C SER A 77 -5.66 3.72 5.12
N LYS A 78 -5.13 2.95 4.20
CA LYS A 78 -4.94 1.52 4.42
C LYS A 78 -3.93 1.24 5.52
N VAL A 79 -2.82 1.98 5.52
CA VAL A 79 -1.81 1.82 6.55
C VAL A 79 -2.38 2.17 7.92
N ARG A 80 -3.17 3.24 7.98
CA ARG A 80 -3.77 3.65 9.22
C ARG A 80 -4.73 2.59 9.75
N LYS A 81 -5.55 2.04 8.87
CA LYS A 81 -6.49 1.01 9.27
C LYS A 81 -5.78 -0.25 9.76
N ALA A 82 -4.76 -0.68 9.03
CA ALA A 82 -3.99 -1.86 9.42
C ALA A 82 -3.30 -1.65 10.76
N THR A 83 -2.74 -0.46 10.95
CA THR A 83 -2.05 -0.14 12.20
C THR A 83 -3.02 -0.13 13.38
N ASP A 84 -4.19 0.46 13.20
CA ASP A 84 -5.19 0.49 14.26
C ASP A 84 -5.63 -0.91 14.63
N MET A 85 -5.87 -1.77 13.65
CA MET A 85 -6.24 -3.15 13.91
C MET A 85 -5.15 -3.87 14.70
N ALA A 86 -3.90 -3.65 14.32
CA ALA A 86 -2.78 -4.30 14.99
C ALA A 86 -2.67 -3.85 16.46
N ARG A 87 -2.81 -2.56 16.69
CA ARG A 87 -2.69 -2.03 18.06
C ARG A 87 -3.81 -2.51 18.96
N GLU A 88 -4.99 -2.72 18.40
CA GLU A 88 -6.10 -3.28 19.17
C GLU A 88 -5.79 -4.68 19.65
N GLU A 89 -4.99 -5.42 18.88
CA GLU A 89 -4.61 -6.78 19.27
C GLU A 89 -3.32 -6.78 20.08
N GLY A 90 -2.72 -5.64 20.29
CA GLY A 90 -1.46 -5.56 21.03
C GLY A 90 -0.24 -5.90 20.20
N PHE A 91 -0.37 -5.89 18.88
CA PHE A 91 0.75 -6.23 17.99
C PHE A 91 1.48 -4.96 17.52
N PRO A 92 2.81 -5.01 17.46
CA PRO A 92 3.61 -3.85 17.01
C PRO A 92 3.79 -3.78 15.49
N LEU A 93 2.90 -4.38 14.72
CA LEU A 93 3.03 -4.42 13.27
C LEU A 93 3.30 -3.03 12.70
N LYS A 94 4.27 -2.95 11.79
CA LYS A 94 4.67 -1.69 11.17
C LYS A 94 4.43 -1.74 9.68
N LEU A 95 3.81 -0.70 9.16
CA LEU A 95 3.66 -0.49 7.72
C LEU A 95 4.08 0.94 7.43
N THR A 96 4.67 1.16 6.25
CA THR A 96 5.09 2.50 5.84
C THR A 96 4.58 2.79 4.44
N VAL A 97 4.53 4.08 4.11
CA VAL A 97 4.15 4.57 2.79
C VAL A 97 5.35 5.30 2.23
N LEU A 98 5.81 4.90 1.05
CA LEU A 98 6.94 5.53 0.40
C LEU A 98 6.59 5.83 -1.05
N PRO A 99 7.17 6.88 -1.65
CA PRO A 99 7.00 7.08 -3.08
C PRO A 99 7.43 5.84 -3.86
N GLU A 100 6.73 5.54 -4.91
CA GLU A 100 6.95 4.33 -5.67
C GLU A 100 8.39 4.20 -6.16
N ASP A 101 9.00 5.31 -6.49
CA ASP A 101 10.36 5.32 -7.04
C ASP A 101 11.46 5.35 -5.99
N LYS A 102 11.14 5.20 -4.70
CA LYS A 102 12.14 5.18 -3.65
C LYS A 102 12.36 3.80 -3.11
N GLN A 103 13.56 3.56 -2.62
CA GLN A 103 13.88 2.31 -1.97
C GLN A 103 13.48 2.37 -0.51
N ALA A 104 13.15 1.23 0.02
CA ALA A 104 12.77 1.15 1.43
C ALA A 104 13.97 1.31 2.34
#